data_1b35ef34e7253ccec2d0bfee48ede789
#
_entry.id   1b35ef34e7253ccec2d0bfee48ede789
#
_cell.length_a   1.000
_cell.length_b   1.000
_cell.length_c   1.000
_cell.angle_alpha   90.00
_cell.angle_beta   90.00
_cell.angle_gamma   90.00
#
_symmetry.space_group_name_H-M   'P 1'
#
loop_
_entity.id
_entity.type
_entity.pdbx_description
1 polymer ?
#
loop_
_entity_poly.entity_id
_entity_poly.type
_entity_poly.pdbx_seq_one_letter_code
_entity_poly.pdbx_strand_id
1 'polypeptide(L)'
;MKNIYPNLYYAKVEEITIQELIKNKIKLLILDVDNTLIDYYKNISDSVINWSKEMKGQGIKLYILSNTNDEEKVKKVAQKLDIPYKHFAMKPLKRGFKKIEKETQIKGENIAVVGDQIFTDVLGGNRSGMFTILVEPIDNKKDYWYTAWKRPIENKIKNKICV
;
A
#
# COMPACT_ATOMS: atom_id res chain seq x y z
N MET A 1 2.34 14.21 -15.04
CA MET A 1 3.51 13.41 -14.63
C MET A 1 3.84 13.47 -13.14
N LYS A 2 3.49 14.55 -12.45
CA LYS A 2 3.73 14.65 -10.99
C LYS A 2 3.03 13.54 -10.17
N ASN A 3 1.94 12.98 -10.68
CA ASN A 3 1.10 12.03 -9.94
C ASN A 3 1.66 10.60 -9.83
N ILE A 4 2.79 10.31 -10.47
CA ILE A 4 3.39 8.97 -10.45
C ILE A 4 4.59 8.86 -9.50
N TYR A 5 4.97 9.93 -8.82
CA TYR A 5 6.08 9.91 -7.87
C TYR A 5 5.58 9.73 -6.44
N PRO A 6 6.09 8.72 -5.71
CA PRO A 6 5.73 8.56 -4.31
C PRO A 6 6.43 9.61 -3.45
N ASN A 7 5.88 9.83 -2.26
CA ASN A 7 6.51 10.70 -1.26
C ASN A 7 7.68 10.00 -0.56
N LEU A 8 7.58 8.69 -0.32
CA LEU A 8 8.62 7.89 0.31
C LEU A 8 8.77 6.55 -0.41
N TYR A 9 9.94 5.94 -0.24
CA TYR A 9 10.29 4.64 -0.80
C TYR A 9 11.03 3.79 0.24
N TYR A 10 10.59 2.53 0.38
CA TYR A 10 11.21 1.54 1.25
C TYR A 10 11.36 0.21 0.54
N ALA A 11 12.32 -0.60 0.96
CA ALA A 11 12.48 -1.95 0.42
C ALA A 11 11.35 -2.89 0.89
N LYS A 12 10.84 -2.68 2.11
CA LYS A 12 9.79 -3.52 2.70
C LYS A 12 8.81 -2.68 3.50
N VAL A 13 7.56 -3.14 3.58
CA VAL A 13 6.53 -2.44 4.35
C VAL A 13 6.90 -2.30 5.84
N GLU A 14 7.52 -3.34 6.42
CA GLU A 14 7.91 -3.32 7.83
C GLU A 14 9.07 -2.39 8.16
N GLU A 15 9.67 -1.75 7.16
CA GLU A 15 10.68 -0.71 7.36
C GLU A 15 10.07 0.68 7.57
N ILE A 16 8.77 0.83 7.33
CA ILE A 16 8.07 2.10 7.58
C ILE A 16 8.02 2.33 9.09
N THR A 17 8.58 3.48 9.53
CA THR A 17 8.69 3.80 10.97
C THR A 17 7.55 4.68 11.44
N ILE A 18 7.21 4.55 12.72
CA ILE A 18 6.25 5.42 13.40
C ILE A 18 6.69 6.89 13.32
N GLN A 19 7.97 7.14 13.50
CA GLN A 19 8.53 8.49 13.48
C GLN A 19 8.26 9.19 12.15
N GLU A 20 8.46 8.48 11.04
CA GLU A 20 8.21 9.03 9.71
C GLU A 20 6.72 9.33 9.48
N LEU A 21 5.83 8.46 9.98
CA LEU A 21 4.39 8.67 9.90
C LEU A 21 3.94 9.88 10.74
N ILE A 22 4.43 10.01 11.95
CA ILE A 22 4.12 11.14 12.83
C ILE A 22 4.62 12.44 12.21
N LYS A 23 5.85 12.46 11.69
CA LYS A 23 6.44 13.61 11.01
C LYS A 23 5.56 14.12 9.87
N ASN A 24 4.95 13.22 9.13
CA ASN A 24 4.09 13.53 8.00
C ASN A 24 2.60 13.61 8.37
N LYS A 25 2.28 13.58 9.65
CA LYS A 25 0.90 13.68 10.19
C LYS A 25 -0.04 12.59 9.69
N ILE A 26 0.50 11.40 9.44
CA ILE A 26 -0.26 10.24 8.97
C ILE A 26 -0.95 9.55 10.14
N LYS A 27 -2.24 9.29 9.99
CA LYS A 27 -3.10 8.64 10.98
C LYS A 27 -3.65 7.30 10.52
N LEU A 28 -3.63 7.05 9.20
CA LEU A 28 -4.16 5.85 8.58
C LEU A 28 -3.24 5.41 7.44
N LEU A 29 -2.94 4.11 7.38
CA LEU A 29 -2.28 3.50 6.24
C LEU A 29 -3.30 2.67 5.45
N ILE A 30 -3.41 2.93 4.15
CA ILE A 30 -4.12 2.08 3.20
C ILE A 30 -3.07 1.16 2.58
N LEU A 31 -3.24 -0.16 2.76
CA LEU A 31 -2.25 -1.17 2.39
C LEU A 31 -2.75 -2.01 1.21
N ASP A 32 -1.91 -2.16 0.18
CA ASP A 32 -2.09 -3.17 -0.84
C ASP A 32 -1.75 -4.56 -0.25
N VAL A 33 -2.20 -5.63 -0.91
CA VAL A 33 -2.02 -7.01 -0.42
C VAL A 33 -0.94 -7.74 -1.22
N ASP A 34 -1.19 -7.98 -2.51
CA ASP A 34 -0.32 -8.81 -3.36
C ASP A 34 1.07 -8.16 -3.49
N ASN A 35 2.12 -8.91 -3.18
CA ASN A 35 3.52 -8.46 -3.22
C ASN A 35 3.86 -7.28 -2.29
N THR A 36 2.93 -6.83 -1.47
CA THR A 36 3.15 -5.80 -0.44
C THR A 36 3.12 -6.41 0.96
N LEU A 37 2.04 -7.10 1.31
CA LEU A 37 1.85 -7.77 2.60
C LEU A 37 2.11 -9.26 2.51
N ILE A 38 1.83 -9.88 1.37
CA ILE A 38 1.97 -11.31 1.14
C ILE A 38 2.84 -11.59 -0.09
N ASP A 39 3.49 -12.76 -0.10
CA ASP A 39 4.27 -13.24 -1.24
C ASP A 39 3.35 -13.91 -2.29
N TYR A 40 3.96 -14.44 -3.35
CA TYR A 40 3.25 -15.16 -4.41
C TYR A 40 2.44 -16.35 -3.89
N TYR A 41 2.95 -17.03 -2.85
CA TYR A 41 2.30 -18.19 -2.24
C TYR A 41 1.26 -17.83 -1.18
N LYS A 42 0.89 -16.54 -1.08
CA LYS A 42 -0.11 -16.00 -0.14
C LYS A 42 0.33 -16.09 1.34
N ASN A 43 1.65 -16.17 1.59
CA ASN A 43 2.20 -16.18 2.93
C ASN A 43 2.47 -14.76 3.42
N ILE A 44 2.10 -14.51 4.67
CA ILE A 44 2.44 -13.28 5.36
C ILE A 44 3.54 -13.57 6.38
N SER A 45 4.59 -12.76 6.42
CA SER A 45 5.70 -12.96 7.34
C SER A 45 5.35 -12.52 8.77
N ASP A 46 6.03 -13.12 9.76
CA ASP A 46 5.88 -12.70 11.14
C ASP A 46 6.32 -11.25 11.33
N SER A 47 7.31 -10.78 10.58
CA SER A 47 7.77 -9.39 10.67
C SER A 47 6.69 -8.41 10.22
N VAL A 48 5.89 -8.72 9.20
CA VAL A 48 4.76 -7.89 8.78
C VAL A 48 3.66 -7.91 9.84
N ILE A 49 3.35 -9.08 10.40
CA ILE A 49 2.35 -9.20 11.46
C ILE A 49 2.75 -8.36 12.68
N ASN A 50 4.01 -8.48 13.12
CA ASN A 50 4.53 -7.72 14.26
C ASN A 50 4.55 -6.21 13.99
N TRP A 51 4.97 -5.82 12.78
CA TRP A 51 4.92 -4.42 12.35
C TRP A 51 3.49 -3.86 12.42
N SER A 52 2.50 -4.61 11.94
CA SER A 52 1.10 -4.17 11.96
C SER A 52 0.60 -3.96 13.41
N LYS A 53 0.98 -4.86 14.32
CA LYS A 53 0.63 -4.72 15.75
C LYS A 53 1.27 -3.47 16.36
N GLU A 54 2.53 -3.21 16.03
CA GLU A 54 3.24 -2.01 16.48
C GLU A 54 2.55 -0.74 15.99
N MET A 55 2.21 -0.68 14.70
CA MET A 55 1.51 0.47 14.11
C MET A 55 0.18 0.73 14.82
N LYS A 56 -0.64 -0.31 14.99
CA LYS A 56 -1.93 -0.18 15.69
C LYS A 56 -1.74 0.23 17.15
N GLY A 57 -0.74 -0.33 17.82
CA GLY A 57 -0.41 0.00 19.21
C GLY A 57 0.00 1.46 19.39
N GLN A 58 0.56 2.08 18.35
CA GLN A 58 0.93 3.49 18.34
C GLN A 58 -0.18 4.41 17.83
N GLY A 59 -1.37 3.88 17.61
CA GLY A 59 -2.52 4.67 17.21
C GLY A 59 -2.67 4.89 15.70
N ILE A 60 -1.87 4.23 14.87
CA ILE A 60 -2.03 4.27 13.41
C ILE A 60 -3.09 3.25 13.00
N LYS A 61 -4.12 3.70 12.31
CA LYS A 61 -5.13 2.81 11.75
C LYS A 61 -4.61 2.17 10.46
N LEU A 62 -5.00 0.92 10.21
CA LEU A 62 -4.64 0.19 9.01
C LEU A 62 -5.91 -0.24 8.27
N TYR A 63 -5.89 -0.19 6.96
CA TYR A 63 -7.01 -0.56 6.10
C TYR A 63 -6.47 -1.18 4.81
N ILE A 64 -7.00 -2.32 4.39
CA ILE A 64 -6.59 -2.98 3.15
C ILE A 64 -7.43 -2.47 1.99
N LEU A 65 -6.78 -2.17 0.85
CA LEU A 65 -7.43 -1.84 -0.41
C LEU A 65 -6.74 -2.60 -1.54
N SER A 66 -7.41 -3.63 -2.08
CA SER A 66 -6.84 -4.53 -3.09
C SER A 66 -7.65 -4.53 -4.39
N ASN A 67 -6.94 -4.63 -5.52
CA ASN A 67 -7.58 -4.77 -6.84
C ASN A 67 -8.06 -6.19 -7.14
N THR A 68 -7.64 -7.18 -6.35
CA THR A 68 -8.02 -8.56 -6.59
C THR A 68 -9.55 -8.75 -6.47
N ASN A 69 -10.09 -9.68 -7.26
CA ASN A 69 -11.47 -10.15 -7.10
C ASN A 69 -11.56 -11.37 -6.18
N ASP A 70 -10.42 -11.89 -5.70
CA ASP A 70 -10.36 -13.00 -4.74
C ASP A 70 -10.55 -12.46 -3.32
N GLU A 71 -11.81 -12.33 -2.92
CA GLU A 71 -12.16 -11.80 -1.60
C GLU A 71 -11.64 -12.68 -0.46
N GLU A 72 -11.65 -14.00 -0.61
CA GLU A 72 -11.19 -14.93 0.43
C GLU A 72 -9.71 -14.71 0.78
N LYS A 73 -8.88 -14.47 -0.23
CA LYS A 73 -7.47 -14.15 -0.02
C LYS A 73 -7.30 -12.89 0.81
N VAL A 74 -7.99 -11.82 0.45
CA VAL A 74 -7.92 -10.54 1.17
C VAL A 74 -8.47 -10.67 2.59
N LYS A 75 -9.59 -11.35 2.74
CA LYS A 75 -10.24 -11.61 4.03
C LYS A 75 -9.30 -12.33 5.01
N LYS A 76 -8.58 -13.36 4.53
CA LYS A 76 -7.63 -14.10 5.36
C LYS A 76 -6.49 -13.21 5.87
N VAL A 77 -5.97 -12.34 5.01
CA VAL A 77 -4.92 -11.38 5.40
C VAL A 77 -5.47 -10.39 6.41
N ALA A 78 -6.65 -9.82 6.14
CA ALA A 78 -7.32 -8.88 7.04
C ALA A 78 -7.59 -9.49 8.42
N GLN A 79 -7.98 -10.76 8.47
CA GLN A 79 -8.21 -11.48 9.73
C GLN A 79 -6.90 -11.69 10.51
N LYS A 80 -5.82 -12.05 9.82
CA LYS A 80 -4.50 -12.23 10.46
C LYS A 80 -3.98 -10.92 11.07
N LEU A 81 -4.25 -9.81 10.42
CA LEU A 81 -3.82 -8.49 10.88
C LEU A 81 -4.86 -7.79 11.76
N ASP A 82 -6.07 -8.34 11.83
CA ASP A 82 -7.22 -7.75 12.53
C ASP A 82 -7.47 -6.31 12.09
N ILE A 83 -7.69 -6.13 10.78
CA ILE A 83 -7.94 -4.84 10.14
C ILE A 83 -9.05 -4.95 9.11
N PRO A 84 -9.76 -3.84 8.81
CA PRO A 84 -10.79 -3.84 7.76
C PRO A 84 -10.18 -3.91 6.36
N TYR A 85 -10.99 -4.30 5.39
CA TYR A 85 -10.55 -4.47 4.00
C TYR A 85 -11.62 -4.09 2.98
N LYS A 86 -11.14 -3.76 1.77
CA LYS A 86 -11.95 -3.71 0.55
C LYS A 86 -11.19 -4.45 -0.55
N HIS A 87 -11.91 -5.24 -1.34
CA HIS A 87 -11.36 -5.90 -2.53
C HIS A 87 -11.99 -5.31 -3.79
N PHE A 88 -11.52 -5.72 -4.95
CA PHE A 88 -12.00 -5.24 -6.26
C PHE A 88 -12.05 -3.71 -6.32
N ALA A 89 -10.99 -3.09 -5.87
CA ALA A 89 -10.94 -1.64 -5.66
C ALA A 89 -10.82 -0.82 -6.93
N MET A 90 -10.38 -1.44 -8.04
CA MET A 90 -10.18 -0.79 -9.32
C MET A 90 -9.21 0.40 -9.26
N LYS A 91 -8.15 0.28 -8.44
CA LYS A 91 -7.08 1.28 -8.40
C LYS A 91 -6.44 1.40 -9.80
N PRO A 92 -6.11 2.56 -10.33
CA PRO A 92 -5.93 3.85 -9.64
C PRO A 92 -7.18 4.74 -9.60
N LEU A 93 -8.38 4.21 -9.82
CA LEU A 93 -9.58 5.02 -9.65
C LEU A 93 -9.75 5.47 -8.21
N LYS A 94 -10.22 6.70 -8.02
CA LYS A 94 -10.32 7.32 -6.70
C LYS A 94 -11.35 6.69 -5.77
N ARG A 95 -12.31 5.95 -6.34
CA ARG A 95 -13.50 5.46 -5.62
C ARG A 95 -13.20 4.73 -4.32
N GLY A 96 -12.28 3.74 -4.37
CA GLY A 96 -11.92 2.94 -3.19
C GLY A 96 -11.26 3.78 -2.12
N PHE A 97 -10.31 4.63 -2.52
CA PHE A 97 -9.60 5.53 -1.61
C PHE A 97 -10.56 6.51 -0.92
N LYS A 98 -11.46 7.12 -1.68
CA LYS A 98 -12.43 8.07 -1.16
C LYS A 98 -13.48 7.44 -0.24
N LYS A 99 -13.84 6.18 -0.48
CA LYS A 99 -14.72 5.43 0.41
C LYS A 99 -14.09 5.24 1.79
N ILE A 100 -12.80 4.88 1.83
CA ILE A 100 -12.07 4.70 3.08
C ILE A 100 -11.93 6.03 3.82
N GLU A 101 -11.60 7.11 3.11
CA GLU A 101 -11.56 8.46 3.68
C GLU A 101 -12.88 8.82 4.36
N LYS A 102 -14.00 8.57 3.68
CA LYS A 102 -15.34 8.85 4.20
C LYS A 102 -15.68 7.98 5.41
N GLU A 103 -15.44 6.67 5.33
CA GLU A 103 -15.74 5.73 6.41
C GLU A 103 -14.95 6.02 7.68
N THR A 104 -13.68 6.34 7.54
CA THR A 104 -12.79 6.58 8.69
C THR A 104 -12.86 8.00 9.20
N GLN A 105 -13.44 8.92 8.43
CA GLN A 105 -13.47 10.36 8.72
C GLN A 105 -12.07 10.96 8.94
N ILE A 106 -11.07 10.35 8.34
CA ILE A 106 -9.69 10.84 8.34
C ILE A 106 -9.46 11.51 6.99
N LYS A 107 -8.98 12.76 7.01
CA LYS A 107 -8.73 13.53 5.79
C LYS A 107 -7.63 12.89 4.96
N GLY A 108 -7.74 12.98 3.63
CA GLY A 108 -6.74 12.42 2.70
C GLY A 108 -5.31 12.81 3.04
N GLU A 109 -5.07 14.06 3.43
CA GLU A 109 -3.74 14.56 3.82
C GLU A 109 -3.13 13.80 5.03
N ASN A 110 -3.95 13.13 5.82
CA ASN A 110 -3.53 12.33 6.98
C ASN A 110 -3.57 10.82 6.70
N ILE A 111 -3.75 10.44 5.43
CA ILE A 111 -3.77 9.05 4.98
C ILE A 111 -2.56 8.81 4.07
N ALA A 112 -1.85 7.72 4.31
CA ALA A 112 -0.80 7.25 3.41
C ALA A 112 -1.22 5.95 2.72
N VAL A 113 -0.98 5.87 1.42
CA VAL A 113 -1.20 4.67 0.61
C VAL A 113 0.13 3.94 0.45
N VAL A 114 0.17 2.67 0.77
CA VAL A 114 1.36 1.82 0.69
C VAL A 114 1.13 0.70 -0.32
N GLY A 115 2.00 0.58 -1.30
CA GLY A 115 1.93 -0.49 -2.28
C GLY A 115 3.19 -0.62 -3.11
N ASP A 116 3.25 -1.66 -3.92
CA ASP A 116 4.41 -2.00 -4.75
C ASP A 116 4.28 -1.54 -6.21
N GLN A 117 3.11 -1.01 -6.60
CA GLN A 117 2.85 -0.62 -7.98
C GLN A 117 2.60 0.88 -8.13
N ILE A 118 3.40 1.51 -8.99
CA ILE A 118 3.28 2.95 -9.26
C ILE A 118 1.94 3.28 -9.91
N PHE A 119 1.52 2.50 -10.92
CA PHE A 119 0.34 2.82 -11.73
C PHE A 119 -1.01 2.51 -11.07
N THR A 120 -1.02 1.82 -9.94
CA THR A 120 -2.24 1.55 -9.17
C THR A 120 -2.21 2.27 -7.82
N ASP A 121 -1.23 1.96 -6.98
CA ASP A 121 -1.17 2.46 -5.61
C ASP A 121 -0.70 3.92 -5.52
N VAL A 122 0.45 4.22 -6.10
CA VAL A 122 1.00 5.58 -6.06
C VAL A 122 0.13 6.55 -6.84
N LEU A 123 -0.19 6.21 -8.08
CA LEU A 123 -1.04 7.06 -8.93
C LEU A 123 -2.42 7.27 -8.29
N GLY A 124 -3.05 6.19 -7.80
CA GLY A 124 -4.36 6.27 -7.17
C GLY A 124 -4.35 7.11 -5.89
N GLY A 125 -3.35 6.91 -5.04
CA GLY A 125 -3.18 7.68 -3.81
C GLY A 125 -2.93 9.16 -4.08
N ASN A 126 -2.01 9.46 -5.00
CA ASN A 126 -1.71 10.85 -5.38
C ASN A 126 -2.93 11.57 -5.96
N ARG A 127 -3.67 10.88 -6.83
CA ARG A 127 -4.89 11.45 -7.42
C ARG A 127 -5.99 11.66 -6.39
N SER A 128 -5.96 10.91 -5.30
CA SER A 128 -6.92 11.02 -4.20
C SER A 128 -6.52 12.03 -3.14
N GLY A 129 -5.40 12.73 -3.32
CA GLY A 129 -4.89 13.72 -2.37
C GLY A 129 -4.28 13.10 -1.11
N MET A 130 -3.76 11.88 -1.23
CA MET A 130 -3.16 11.14 -0.12
C MET A 130 -1.63 11.11 -0.24
N PHE A 131 -0.96 10.91 0.88
CA PHE A 131 0.47 10.65 0.94
C PHE A 131 0.74 9.26 0.36
N THR A 132 1.85 9.07 -0.35
CA THR A 132 2.11 7.77 -1.00
C THR A 132 3.49 7.23 -0.64
N ILE A 133 3.53 5.93 -0.35
CA ILE A 133 4.74 5.20 0.00
C ILE A 133 4.86 4.00 -0.92
N LEU A 134 5.92 3.97 -1.71
CA LEU A 134 6.23 2.85 -2.58
C LEU A 134 7.13 1.86 -1.84
N VAL A 135 6.82 0.57 -1.95
CA VAL A 135 7.68 -0.50 -1.45
C VAL A 135 8.07 -1.42 -2.59
N GLU A 136 9.20 -2.14 -2.44
CA GLU A 136 9.58 -3.14 -3.42
C GLU A 136 8.63 -4.34 -3.34
N PRO A 137 8.29 -4.98 -4.47
CA PRO A 137 7.51 -6.22 -4.42
C PRO A 137 8.29 -7.31 -3.69
N ILE A 138 7.58 -8.08 -2.86
CA ILE A 138 8.18 -9.17 -2.06
C ILE A 138 8.82 -10.21 -2.98
N ASP A 139 8.14 -10.55 -4.08
CA ASP A 139 8.61 -11.54 -5.04
C ASP A 139 8.62 -10.97 -6.46
N ASN A 140 9.79 -10.46 -6.88
CA ASN A 140 9.99 -9.89 -8.22
C ASN A 140 9.96 -10.94 -9.35
N LYS A 141 10.26 -12.20 -9.03
CA LYS A 141 10.39 -13.28 -10.03
C LYS A 141 9.05 -13.81 -10.49
N LYS A 142 7.99 -13.49 -9.76
CA LYS A 142 6.64 -14.03 -9.97
C LYS A 142 5.65 -12.99 -10.47
N ASP A 143 6.14 -11.89 -11.06
CA ASP A 143 5.25 -10.90 -11.67
C ASP A 143 4.42 -11.54 -12.78
N TYR A 144 3.12 -11.28 -12.77
CA TYR A 144 2.25 -11.70 -13.86
C TYR A 144 2.68 -11.01 -15.16
N TRP A 145 2.56 -11.70 -16.28
CA TRP A 145 2.98 -11.18 -17.60
C TRP A 145 2.32 -9.83 -17.93
N TYR A 146 1.08 -9.59 -17.48
CA TYR A 146 0.37 -8.33 -17.73
C TYR A 146 0.89 -7.15 -16.90
N THR A 147 1.70 -7.41 -15.87
CA THR A 147 2.36 -6.35 -15.08
C THR A 147 3.85 -6.23 -15.44
N ALA A 148 4.44 -7.28 -15.99
CA ALA A 148 5.88 -7.33 -16.29
C ALA A 148 6.34 -6.19 -17.21
N TRP A 149 5.54 -5.79 -18.19
CA TRP A 149 5.88 -4.70 -19.11
C TRP A 149 5.93 -3.33 -18.42
N LYS A 150 5.24 -3.17 -17.29
CA LYS A 150 5.26 -1.94 -16.52
C LYS A 150 6.51 -1.80 -15.66
N ARG A 151 7.10 -2.92 -15.23
CA ARG A 151 8.23 -2.93 -14.29
C ARG A 151 9.45 -2.15 -14.78
N PRO A 152 9.90 -2.24 -16.04
CA PRO A 152 11.03 -1.43 -16.52
C PRO A 152 10.76 0.07 -16.41
N ILE A 153 9.53 0.52 -16.68
CA ILE A 153 9.13 1.92 -16.55
C ILE A 153 9.11 2.34 -15.10
N GLU A 154 8.54 1.51 -14.23
CA GLU A 154 8.51 1.74 -12.78
C GLU A 154 9.92 1.81 -12.20
N ASN A 155 10.82 0.90 -12.60
CA ASN A 155 12.21 0.91 -12.16
C ASN A 155 12.94 2.19 -12.57
N LYS A 156 12.67 2.69 -13.78
CA LYS A 156 13.23 3.97 -14.23
C LYS A 156 12.77 5.14 -13.37
N ILE A 157 11.51 5.12 -12.94
CA ILE A 157 10.94 6.13 -12.04
C ILE A 157 11.58 6.02 -10.65
N LYS A 158 11.70 4.80 -10.11
CA LYS A 158 12.35 4.54 -8.82
C LYS A 158 13.79 5.05 -8.80
N ASN A 159 14.55 4.81 -9.86
CA ASN A 159 15.93 5.26 -9.97
C ASN A 159 16.06 6.79 -9.90
N LYS A 160 15.04 7.51 -10.35
CA LYS A 160 15.00 8.98 -10.23
C LYS A 160 14.68 9.46 -8.82
N ILE A 161 13.96 8.65 -8.05
CA ILE A 161 13.55 8.99 -6.68
C ILE A 161 14.71 8.74 -5.70
N CYS A 162 15.49 7.69 -5.95
CA CYS A 162 16.59 7.29 -5.08
C CYS A 162 17.88 8.09 -5.29
N VAL A 163 17.89 9.02 -6.22
CA VAL A 163 18.99 9.96 -6.45
C VAL A 163 18.70 11.27 -5.74
#